data_db1dc76947f2ab922bdc265aaf99e6b4
#
_entry.id   db1dc76947f2ab922bdc265aaf99e6b4
#
_cell.length_a   1.000
_cell.length_b   1.000
_cell.length_c   1.000
_cell.angle_alpha   90.00
_cell.angle_beta   90.00
_cell.angle_gamma   90.00
#
_symmetry.space_group_name_H-M   'P 1'
#
loop_
_entity.id
_entity.type
_entity.pdbx_description
1 polymer ?
#
loop_
_entity_poly.entity_id
_entity_poly.type
_entity_poly.pdbx_seq_one_letter_code
_entity_poly.pdbx_strand_id
1 'polypeptide(L)'
;MFRKLQISAQKWMRGRYGIFDSLNKTLIIISLISLFMANFIGILGWPVRLIAYALFLFSYYRLFSKKVYLRSNENQKFMLLKMKWQKKFKQQKNKFKQRKEYTYFRCSNPACKQQLRAPKKRGTIKVTCSKCKNVFIKKT
;
A
#
# COMPACT_ATOMS: atom_id res chain seq x y z
N MET A 1 -29.36 3.28 -31.04
CA MET A 1 -29.20 4.41 -30.09
C MET A 1 -27.91 4.27 -29.28
N PHE A 2 -27.64 3.15 -28.61
CA PHE A 2 -26.42 2.91 -27.78
C PHE A 2 -25.09 3.10 -28.53
N ARG A 3 -24.97 2.65 -29.78
CA ARG A 3 -23.73 2.77 -30.59
C ARG A 3 -23.32 4.24 -30.85
N LYS A 4 -24.29 5.13 -31.09
CA LYS A 4 -24.03 6.57 -31.25
C LYS A 4 -23.53 7.21 -29.96
N LEU A 5 -24.12 6.84 -28.81
CA LEU A 5 -23.69 7.30 -27.48
C LEU A 5 -22.26 6.82 -27.15
N GLN A 6 -21.92 5.58 -27.46
CA GLN A 6 -20.56 5.05 -27.26
C GLN A 6 -19.52 5.81 -28.11
N ILE A 7 -19.81 6.06 -29.39
CA ILE A 7 -18.92 6.81 -30.30
C ILE A 7 -18.74 8.25 -29.80
N SER A 8 -19.81 8.89 -29.35
CA SER A 8 -19.76 10.25 -28.81
C SER A 8 -18.94 10.31 -27.52
N ALA A 9 -19.13 9.34 -26.60
CA ALA A 9 -18.36 9.22 -25.39
C ALA A 9 -16.86 8.98 -25.66
N GLN A 10 -16.53 8.11 -26.61
CA GLN A 10 -15.15 7.86 -27.01
C GLN A 10 -14.49 9.11 -27.64
N LYS A 11 -15.21 9.86 -28.46
CA LYS A 11 -14.71 11.13 -29.03
C LYS A 11 -14.43 12.15 -27.92
N TRP A 12 -15.33 12.26 -26.95
CA TRP A 12 -15.20 13.19 -25.82
C TRP A 12 -14.03 12.82 -24.87
N MET A 13 -13.74 11.51 -24.72
CA MET A 13 -12.64 11.01 -23.91
C MET A 13 -11.26 11.10 -24.59
N ARG A 14 -11.21 11.35 -25.92
CA ARG A 14 -9.92 11.52 -26.62
C ARG A 14 -9.11 12.67 -26.05
N GLY A 15 -7.85 12.41 -25.68
CA GLY A 15 -6.95 13.39 -25.08
C GLY A 15 -7.17 13.64 -23.59
N ARG A 16 -8.06 12.89 -22.94
CA ARG A 16 -8.25 12.89 -21.48
C ARG A 16 -7.61 11.64 -20.86
N TYR A 17 -7.32 11.70 -19.57
CA TYR A 17 -6.68 10.58 -18.88
C TYR A 17 -7.50 9.29 -18.99
N GLY A 18 -8.78 9.34 -18.69
CA GLY A 18 -9.76 8.27 -18.95
C GLY A 18 -9.46 6.89 -18.36
N ILE A 19 -8.32 6.74 -17.70
CA ILE A 19 -7.86 5.46 -17.15
C ILE A 19 -8.30 5.33 -15.69
N PHE A 20 -9.01 4.26 -15.40
CA PHE A 20 -9.40 3.90 -14.04
C PHE A 20 -8.24 3.21 -13.31
N ASP A 21 -7.21 3.99 -12.97
CA ASP A 21 -5.96 3.54 -12.41
C ASP A 21 -6.05 3.12 -10.93
N SER A 22 -4.93 2.59 -10.39
CA SER A 22 -4.89 2.08 -9.02
C SER A 22 -5.12 3.17 -7.97
N LEU A 23 -4.63 4.39 -8.20
CA LEU A 23 -4.84 5.53 -7.30
C LEU A 23 -6.31 5.95 -7.30
N ASN A 24 -6.94 6.02 -8.48
CA ASN A 24 -8.35 6.39 -8.63
C ASN A 24 -9.27 5.37 -7.94
N LYS A 25 -9.01 4.07 -8.15
CA LYS A 25 -9.72 2.99 -7.44
C LYS A 25 -9.62 3.14 -5.93
N THR A 26 -8.43 3.43 -5.42
CA THR A 26 -8.21 3.59 -3.98
C THR A 26 -8.95 4.80 -3.42
N LEU A 27 -8.94 5.94 -4.13
CA LEU A 27 -9.68 7.14 -3.73
C LEU A 27 -11.19 6.89 -3.63
N ILE A 28 -11.77 6.22 -4.62
CA ILE A 28 -13.20 5.88 -4.62
C ILE A 28 -13.53 4.90 -3.48
N ILE A 29 -12.71 3.87 -3.27
CA ILE A 29 -12.95 2.92 -2.18
C ILE A 29 -12.89 3.63 -0.83
N ILE A 30 -11.90 4.51 -0.61
CA ILE A 30 -11.77 5.28 0.63
C ILE A 30 -12.99 6.20 0.81
N SER A 31 -13.45 6.89 -0.25
CA SER A 31 -14.62 7.76 -0.16
C SER A 31 -15.88 6.98 0.21
N LEU A 32 -16.12 5.82 -0.41
CA LEU A 32 -17.27 4.96 -0.09
C LEU A 32 -17.23 4.43 1.34
N ILE A 33 -16.06 3.96 1.80
CA ILE A 33 -15.88 3.51 3.18
C ILE A 33 -16.13 4.66 4.15
N SER A 34 -15.60 5.87 3.86
CA SER A 34 -15.81 7.05 4.70
C SER A 34 -17.28 7.46 4.77
N LEU A 35 -18.01 7.40 3.65
CA LEU A 35 -19.45 7.65 3.63
C LEU A 35 -20.22 6.65 4.48
N PHE A 36 -19.86 5.37 4.36
CA PHE A 36 -20.48 4.33 5.17
C PHE A 36 -20.23 4.53 6.66
N MET A 37 -18.98 4.77 7.04
CA MET A 37 -18.59 4.99 8.44
C MET A 37 -19.22 6.26 9.04
N ALA A 38 -19.42 7.31 8.24
CA ALA A 38 -20.02 8.57 8.70
C ALA A 38 -21.46 8.38 9.20
N ASN A 39 -22.17 7.32 8.79
CA ASN A 39 -23.51 7.02 9.29
C ASN A 39 -23.53 6.51 10.73
N PHE A 40 -22.40 5.92 11.20
CA PHE A 40 -22.28 5.39 12.56
C PHE A 40 -21.81 6.44 13.58
N ILE A 41 -21.25 7.56 13.12
CA ILE A 41 -20.65 8.58 13.99
C ILE A 41 -21.68 9.64 14.46
N GLY A 42 -22.94 9.58 14.00
CA GLY A 42 -24.00 10.52 14.38
C GLY A 42 -23.72 11.95 13.91
N ILE A 43 -23.88 12.94 14.82
CA ILE A 43 -23.73 14.38 14.50
C ILE A 43 -22.32 14.71 14.00
N LEU A 44 -21.26 14.09 14.51
CA LEU A 44 -19.88 14.29 14.05
C LEU A 44 -19.59 13.65 12.67
N GLY A 45 -20.56 12.93 12.10
CA GLY A 45 -20.43 12.32 10.77
C GLY A 45 -20.47 13.32 9.60
N TRP A 46 -21.01 14.54 9.79
CA TRP A 46 -21.16 15.51 8.70
C TRP A 46 -19.81 15.97 8.09
N PRO A 47 -18.76 16.33 8.86
CA PRO A 47 -17.49 16.70 8.25
C PRO A 47 -16.82 15.52 7.52
N VAL A 48 -17.00 14.30 8.02
CA VAL A 48 -16.51 13.09 7.35
C VAL A 48 -17.20 12.88 6.00
N ARG A 49 -18.51 13.14 5.91
CA ARG A 49 -19.28 13.12 4.65
C ARG A 49 -18.76 14.14 3.65
N LEU A 50 -18.49 15.38 4.09
CA LEU A 50 -17.94 16.43 3.22
C LEU A 50 -16.58 16.02 2.65
N ILE A 51 -15.68 15.49 3.47
CA ILE A 51 -14.37 14.97 3.02
C ILE A 51 -14.56 13.83 2.01
N ALA A 52 -15.46 12.92 2.28
CA ALA A 52 -15.73 11.80 1.38
C ALA A 52 -16.28 12.27 0.01
N TYR A 53 -17.20 13.23 -0.02
CA TYR A 53 -17.66 13.83 -1.27
C TYR A 53 -16.53 14.56 -2.01
N ALA A 54 -15.68 15.31 -1.29
CA ALA A 54 -14.55 15.99 -1.90
C ALA A 54 -13.56 14.98 -2.56
N LEU A 55 -13.26 13.86 -1.90
CA LEU A 55 -12.43 12.79 -2.46
C LEU A 55 -13.07 12.15 -3.70
N PHE A 56 -14.38 11.95 -3.66
CA PHE A 56 -15.12 11.39 -4.79
C PHE A 56 -15.08 12.33 -6.00
N LEU A 57 -15.39 13.62 -5.80
CA LEU A 57 -15.31 14.63 -6.85
C LEU A 57 -13.88 14.79 -7.40
N PHE A 58 -12.88 14.76 -6.53
CA PHE A 58 -11.48 14.80 -6.93
C PHE A 58 -11.10 13.60 -7.83
N SER A 59 -11.60 12.41 -7.52
CA SER A 59 -11.42 11.22 -8.34
C SER A 59 -12.03 11.39 -9.75
N TYR A 60 -13.22 11.98 -9.82
CA TYR A 60 -13.88 12.31 -11.11
C TYR A 60 -13.08 13.36 -11.89
N TYR A 61 -12.71 14.48 -11.24
CA TYR A 61 -11.88 15.51 -11.85
C TYR A 61 -10.61 14.92 -12.44
N ARG A 62 -9.98 14.00 -11.71
CA ARG A 62 -8.75 13.33 -12.14
C ARG A 62 -8.98 12.45 -13.38
N LEU A 63 -10.09 11.72 -13.45
CA LEU A 63 -10.46 10.87 -14.57
C LEU A 63 -10.63 11.67 -15.87
N PHE A 64 -11.23 12.86 -15.79
CA PHE A 64 -11.51 13.72 -16.94
C PHE A 64 -10.41 14.74 -17.23
N SER A 65 -9.31 14.71 -16.51
CA SER A 65 -8.19 15.64 -16.69
C SER A 65 -7.50 15.44 -18.04
N LYS A 66 -7.18 16.54 -18.72
CA LYS A 66 -6.35 16.54 -19.94
C LYS A 66 -4.85 16.34 -19.68
N LYS A 67 -4.40 16.45 -18.41
CA LYS A 67 -2.99 16.32 -18.02
C LYS A 67 -2.60 14.85 -17.86
N VAL A 68 -2.63 14.08 -18.94
CA VAL A 68 -2.42 12.62 -18.95
C VAL A 68 -1.09 12.22 -18.30
N TYR A 69 0.01 12.85 -18.69
CA TYR A 69 1.35 12.55 -18.17
C TYR A 69 1.46 12.75 -16.64
N LEU A 70 0.95 13.88 -16.14
CA LEU A 70 1.00 14.16 -14.70
C LEU A 70 0.20 13.12 -13.90
N ARG A 71 -0.99 12.75 -14.36
CA ARG A 71 -1.85 11.75 -13.70
C ARG A 71 -1.24 10.35 -13.73
N SER A 72 -0.60 9.98 -14.85
CA SER A 72 0.15 8.73 -14.95
C SER A 72 1.32 8.68 -13.97
N ASN A 73 2.10 9.77 -13.86
CA ASN A 73 3.23 9.86 -12.94
C ASN A 73 2.79 9.79 -11.46
N GLU A 74 1.69 10.46 -11.10
CA GLU A 74 1.08 10.35 -9.77
C GLU A 74 0.73 8.90 -9.44
N ASN A 75 0.10 8.18 -10.37
CA ASN A 75 -0.24 6.78 -10.18
C ASN A 75 1.01 5.90 -10.04
N GLN A 76 2.07 6.13 -10.82
CA GLN A 76 3.34 5.40 -10.69
C GLN A 76 3.95 5.61 -9.30
N LYS A 77 4.03 6.85 -8.82
CA LYS A 77 4.50 7.15 -7.45
C LYS A 77 3.67 6.45 -6.39
N PHE A 78 2.35 6.47 -6.53
CA PHE A 78 1.43 5.76 -5.65
C PHE A 78 1.67 4.24 -5.66
N MET A 79 1.86 3.65 -6.85
CA MET A 79 2.15 2.22 -6.99
C MET A 79 3.47 1.82 -6.31
N LEU A 80 4.51 2.65 -6.43
CA LEU A 80 5.77 2.41 -5.73
C LEU A 80 5.61 2.43 -4.21
N LEU A 81 4.85 3.40 -3.68
CA LEU A 81 4.52 3.45 -2.25
C LEU A 81 3.72 2.22 -1.82
N LYS A 82 2.68 1.87 -2.56
CA LYS A 82 1.86 0.68 -2.30
C LYS A 82 2.68 -0.60 -2.26
N MET A 83 3.59 -0.78 -3.23
CA MET A 83 4.50 -1.94 -3.24
C MET A 83 5.44 -1.97 -2.03
N LYS A 84 5.97 -0.82 -1.59
CA LYS A 84 6.79 -0.72 -0.37
C LYS A 84 5.99 -1.15 0.87
N TRP A 85 4.75 -0.69 1.00
CA TRP A 85 3.86 -1.06 2.10
C TRP A 85 3.48 -2.55 2.06
N GLN A 86 3.12 -3.07 0.89
CA GLN A 86 2.81 -4.49 0.72
C GLN A 86 4.00 -5.39 1.08
N LYS A 87 5.22 -5.00 0.66
CA LYS A 87 6.46 -5.70 1.03
C LYS A 87 6.67 -5.75 2.55
N LYS A 88 6.53 -4.59 3.22
CA LYS A 88 6.63 -4.51 4.69
C LYS A 88 5.56 -5.38 5.36
N PHE A 89 4.32 -5.28 4.92
CA PHE A 89 3.21 -6.06 5.49
C PHE A 89 3.41 -7.57 5.29
N LYS A 90 3.80 -7.99 4.10
CA LYS A 90 4.13 -9.40 3.79
C LYS A 90 5.27 -9.92 4.67
N GLN A 91 6.31 -9.11 4.87
CA GLN A 91 7.42 -9.46 5.77
C GLN A 91 6.96 -9.63 7.22
N GLN A 92 6.13 -8.72 7.73
CA GLN A 92 5.57 -8.83 9.07
C GLN A 92 4.68 -10.06 9.24
N LYS A 93 3.79 -10.30 8.27
CA LYS A 93 2.92 -11.49 8.25
C LYS A 93 3.74 -12.78 8.25
N ASN A 94 4.79 -12.86 7.42
CA ASN A 94 5.66 -14.02 7.37
C ASN A 94 6.44 -14.22 8.68
N LYS A 95 6.94 -13.14 9.29
CA LYS A 95 7.57 -13.19 10.61
C LYS A 95 6.60 -13.71 11.67
N PHE A 96 5.37 -13.24 11.64
CA PHE A 96 4.34 -13.67 12.60
C PHE A 96 4.00 -15.15 12.41
N LYS A 97 3.81 -15.61 11.17
CA LYS A 97 3.53 -17.01 10.84
C LYS A 97 4.68 -17.94 11.28
N GLN A 98 5.93 -17.48 11.09
CA GLN A 98 7.12 -18.26 11.39
C GLN A 98 7.59 -18.13 12.86
N ARG A 99 6.90 -17.36 13.71
CA ARG A 99 7.26 -17.15 15.12
C ARG A 99 7.29 -18.45 15.95
N LYS A 100 6.53 -19.46 15.53
CA LYS A 100 6.51 -20.76 16.21
C LYS A 100 7.80 -21.55 15.95
N GLU A 101 8.37 -21.44 14.76
CA GLU A 101 9.52 -22.23 14.30
C GLU A 101 10.85 -21.49 14.39
N TYR A 102 10.82 -20.14 14.24
CA TYR A 102 12.02 -19.33 14.15
C TYR A 102 12.03 -18.20 15.19
N THR A 103 13.24 -17.91 15.70
CA THR A 103 13.54 -16.73 16.52
C THR A 103 14.23 -15.70 15.63
N TYR A 104 13.84 -14.43 15.77
CA TYR A 104 14.43 -13.31 15.05
C TYR A 104 15.26 -12.46 16.02
N PHE A 105 16.48 -12.14 15.65
CA PHE A 105 17.39 -11.30 16.42
C PHE A 105 18.22 -10.40 15.50
N ARG A 106 18.88 -9.42 16.08
CA ARG A 106 19.76 -8.51 15.35
C ARG A 106 21.20 -8.93 15.51
N CYS A 107 22.02 -8.62 14.51
CA CYS A 107 23.47 -8.83 14.57
C CYS A 107 24.06 -8.16 15.82
N SER A 108 25.00 -8.81 16.51
CA SER A 108 25.70 -8.24 17.66
C SER A 108 26.56 -7.04 17.33
N ASN A 109 26.96 -6.88 16.07
CA ASN A 109 27.70 -5.70 15.63
C ASN A 109 26.76 -4.49 15.54
N PRO A 110 26.98 -3.39 16.35
CA PRO A 110 26.09 -2.24 16.40
C PRO A 110 26.03 -1.44 15.09
N ALA A 111 27.09 -1.47 14.29
CA ALA A 111 27.13 -0.81 12.98
C ALA A 111 26.31 -1.58 11.91
N CYS A 112 26.16 -2.90 12.05
CA CYS A 112 25.50 -3.72 11.04
C CYS A 112 23.97 -3.77 11.21
N LYS A 113 23.47 -4.00 12.41
CA LYS A 113 22.03 -4.09 12.81
C LYS A 113 21.18 -5.02 11.92
N GLN A 114 21.82 -5.91 11.13
CA GLN A 114 21.14 -6.84 10.24
C GLN A 114 20.22 -7.76 11.03
N GLN A 115 19.01 -7.96 10.56
CA GLN A 115 18.08 -8.91 11.14
C GLN A 115 18.39 -10.33 10.64
N LEU A 116 18.55 -11.25 11.57
CA LEU A 116 18.85 -12.65 11.35
C LEU A 116 17.72 -13.52 11.88
N ARG A 117 17.59 -14.73 11.36
CA ARG A 117 16.63 -15.73 11.87
C ARG A 117 17.35 -17.02 12.18
N ALA A 118 16.95 -17.70 13.23
CA ALA A 118 17.42 -19.02 13.56
C ALA A 118 16.26 -19.94 13.97
N PRO A 119 16.34 -21.25 13.74
CA PRO A 119 15.35 -22.20 14.20
C PRO A 119 15.31 -22.24 15.73
N LYS A 120 14.11 -22.34 16.30
CA LYS A 120 13.90 -22.53 17.74
C LYS A 120 14.26 -23.93 18.19
N LYS A 121 14.44 -24.11 19.51
CA LYS A 121 14.67 -25.41 20.15
C LYS A 121 15.95 -26.14 19.71
N ARG A 122 16.95 -25.42 19.20
CA ARG A 122 18.27 -25.96 18.84
C ARG A 122 19.34 -25.72 19.91
N GLY A 123 18.94 -25.16 21.08
CA GLY A 123 19.88 -24.85 22.15
C GLY A 123 20.79 -23.67 21.77
N THR A 124 22.07 -23.81 22.06
CA THR A 124 23.08 -22.79 21.78
C THR A 124 23.64 -22.99 20.39
N ILE A 125 23.47 -21.99 19.52
CA ILE A 125 23.91 -22.03 18.12
C ILE A 125 24.93 -20.95 17.81
N LYS A 126 25.91 -21.29 16.96
CA LYS A 126 26.87 -20.34 16.39
C LYS A 126 26.25 -19.72 15.15
N VAL A 127 26.12 -18.41 15.10
CA VAL A 127 25.48 -17.67 14.02
C VAL A 127 26.49 -16.76 13.34
N THR A 128 26.60 -16.88 12.02
CA THR A 128 27.41 -16.00 11.19
C THR A 128 26.51 -14.99 10.47
N CYS A 129 26.79 -13.71 10.61
CA CYS A 129 26.04 -12.67 9.91
C CYS A 129 26.37 -12.66 8.43
N SER A 130 25.37 -12.74 7.56
CA SER A 130 25.55 -12.71 6.10
C SER A 130 26.08 -11.38 5.56
N LYS A 131 25.89 -10.27 6.30
CA LYS A 131 26.29 -8.92 5.86
C LYS A 131 27.70 -8.55 6.31
N CYS A 132 28.04 -8.71 7.59
CA CYS A 132 29.33 -8.31 8.16
C CYS A 132 30.22 -9.46 8.56
N LYS A 133 29.82 -10.70 8.31
CA LYS A 133 30.54 -11.96 8.61
C LYS A 133 30.88 -12.14 10.12
N ASN A 134 30.39 -11.25 10.98
CA ASN A 134 30.59 -11.39 12.42
C ASN A 134 29.95 -12.67 12.94
N VAL A 135 30.67 -13.38 13.80
CA VAL A 135 30.26 -14.68 14.38
C VAL A 135 29.96 -14.47 15.85
N PHE A 136 28.79 -14.91 16.29
CA PHE A 136 28.39 -14.84 17.69
C PHE A 136 27.51 -16.03 18.09
N ILE A 137 27.43 -16.28 19.37
CA ILE A 137 26.67 -17.37 19.94
C ILE A 137 25.34 -16.85 20.43
N LYS A 138 24.24 -17.56 20.11
CA LYS A 138 22.89 -17.22 20.56
C LYS A 138 22.15 -18.46 21.01
N LYS A 139 21.48 -18.40 22.15
CA LYS A 139 20.56 -19.44 22.64
C LYS A 139 19.19 -19.23 22.00
N THR A 140 18.60 -20.31 21.46
CA THR A 140 17.29 -20.30 20.78
C THR A 140 16.30 -21.25 21.44
#